data_ce4f5acef7c312d34a2590baff92f408
#
_entry.id   ce4f5acef7c312d34a2590baff92f408
#
_cell.length_a   1.000
_cell.length_b   1.000
_cell.length_c   1.000
_cell.angle_alpha   90.00
_cell.angle_beta   90.00
_cell.angle_gamma   90.00
#
_symmetry.space_group_name_H-M   'P 1'
#
loop_
_entity.id
_entity.type
_entity.pdbx_description
1 polymer ?
#
loop_
_entity_poly.entity_id
_entity_poly.type
_entity_poly.pdbx_seq_one_letter_code
_entity_poly.pdbx_strand_id
1 'polypeptide(L)'
;WAKWYPAWMEARTKAGMKPEAPGPLKDKKVREELSAKYLEMINTGVKNLEKALEIDPEYDDAMAYMNLLLRERADLAEETAAYQADIEAADNWMQKALETRKIKAERQPVATGITTEE
;
A
#
# COMPACT_ATOMS: atom_id res chain seq x y z
N TRP A 1 6.83 -7.20 -3.61
CA TRP A 1 5.38 -7.28 -3.69
C TRP A 1 4.91 -8.48 -4.52
N ALA A 2 5.51 -8.73 -5.67
CA ALA A 2 5.13 -9.83 -6.55
C ALA A 2 5.20 -11.21 -5.89
N LYS A 3 6.11 -11.39 -4.95
CA LYS A 3 6.24 -12.65 -4.22
C LYS A 3 5.29 -12.74 -3.03
N TRP A 4 5.03 -11.60 -2.42
CA TRP A 4 4.19 -11.52 -1.23
C TRP A 4 2.69 -11.60 -1.55
N TYR A 5 2.26 -10.88 -2.58
CA TYR A 5 0.83 -10.73 -2.88
C TYR A 5 0.10 -12.06 -3.09
N PRO A 6 0.63 -13.00 -3.89
CA PRO A 6 -0.07 -14.28 -4.08
C PRO A 6 -0.20 -15.08 -2.77
N ALA A 7 0.82 -15.05 -1.92
CA ALA A 7 0.78 -15.76 -0.63
C ALA A 7 -0.26 -15.15 0.28
N TRP A 8 -0.34 -13.83 0.30
CA TRP A 8 -1.33 -13.10 1.10
C TRP A 8 -2.75 -13.39 0.63
N MET A 9 -2.99 -13.36 -0.67
CA MET A 9 -4.31 -13.65 -1.23
C MET A 9 -4.74 -15.08 -0.95
N GLU A 10 -3.83 -16.03 -1.07
CA GLU A 10 -4.12 -17.43 -0.77
C GLU A 10 -4.51 -17.60 0.69
N ALA A 11 -3.78 -16.95 1.60
CA ALA A 11 -4.06 -17.04 3.02
C ALA A 11 -5.43 -16.47 3.36
N ARG A 12 -5.80 -15.33 2.76
CA ARG A 12 -7.12 -14.73 2.98
C ARG A 12 -8.22 -15.64 2.46
N THR A 13 -8.03 -16.21 1.28
CA THR A 13 -9.01 -17.11 0.68
C THR A 13 -9.23 -18.35 1.55
N LYS A 14 -8.14 -18.93 2.06
CA LYS A 14 -8.22 -20.11 2.93
C LYS A 14 -8.90 -19.79 4.26
N ALA A 15 -8.76 -18.57 4.75
CA ALA A 15 -9.41 -18.13 5.98
C ALA A 15 -10.86 -17.73 5.76
N GLY A 16 -11.37 -17.84 4.53
CA GLY A 16 -12.73 -17.43 4.19
C GLY A 16 -12.92 -15.93 4.14
N MET A 17 -11.83 -15.17 4.00
CA MET A 17 -11.88 -13.72 3.95
C MET A 17 -11.87 -13.23 2.51
N LYS A 18 -12.74 -12.28 2.22
CA LYS A 18 -12.71 -11.61 0.91
C LYS A 18 -11.52 -10.67 0.85
N PRO A 19 -11.01 -10.36 -0.35
CA PRO A 19 -9.87 -9.43 -0.47
C PRO A 19 -10.10 -8.09 0.20
N GLU A 20 -11.33 -7.58 0.17
CA GLU A 20 -11.68 -6.28 0.74
C GLU A 20 -12.16 -6.37 2.19
N ALA A 21 -12.23 -7.56 2.78
CA ALA A 21 -12.70 -7.71 4.15
C ALA A 21 -11.75 -7.03 5.12
N PRO A 22 -12.25 -6.26 6.09
CA PRO A 22 -11.41 -5.56 7.06
C PRO A 22 -10.84 -6.51 8.11
N GLY A 23 -9.80 -6.04 8.76
CA GLY A 23 -9.19 -6.75 9.87
C GLY A 23 -7.98 -7.56 9.45
N PRO A 24 -7.14 -7.91 10.43
CA PRO A 24 -5.98 -8.75 10.15
C PRO A 24 -6.42 -10.17 9.79
N LEU A 25 -5.50 -10.94 9.23
CA LEU A 25 -5.76 -12.36 8.94
C LEU A 25 -6.23 -13.04 10.23
N LYS A 26 -7.32 -13.78 10.13
CA LYS A 26 -7.96 -14.39 11.29
C LYS A 26 -7.14 -15.52 11.90
N ASP A 27 -6.42 -16.28 11.07
CA ASP A 27 -5.64 -17.41 11.54
C ASP A 27 -4.28 -16.96 12.07
N LYS A 28 -4.10 -17.02 13.37
CA LYS A 28 -2.87 -16.59 14.03
C LYS A 28 -1.65 -17.35 13.53
N LYS A 29 -1.78 -18.65 13.33
CA LYS A 29 -0.66 -19.48 12.86
C LYS A 29 -0.22 -19.05 11.45
N VAL A 30 -1.18 -18.81 10.57
CA VAL A 30 -0.89 -18.35 9.21
C VAL A 30 -0.24 -16.96 9.25
N ARG A 31 -0.73 -16.05 10.12
CA ARG A 31 -0.13 -14.73 10.29
C ARG A 31 1.34 -14.86 10.68
N GLU A 32 1.63 -15.71 11.65
CA GLU A 32 3.01 -15.90 12.12
C GLU A 32 3.90 -16.48 11.03
N GLU A 33 3.41 -17.44 10.28
CA GLU A 33 4.15 -18.03 9.17
C GLU A 33 4.46 -17.01 8.08
N LEU A 34 3.48 -16.21 7.69
CA LEU A 34 3.65 -15.17 6.69
C LEU A 34 4.59 -14.06 7.18
N SER A 35 4.47 -13.70 8.47
CA SER A 35 5.36 -12.71 9.06
C SER A 35 6.80 -13.19 9.01
N ALA A 36 7.05 -14.43 9.38
CA ALA A 36 8.39 -14.98 9.36
C ALA A 36 8.99 -15.00 7.95
N LYS A 37 8.16 -15.23 6.95
CA LYS A 37 8.61 -15.34 5.55
C LYS A 37 8.74 -13.99 4.85
N TYR A 38 7.81 -13.07 5.10
CA TYR A 38 7.64 -11.91 4.23
C TYR A 38 7.73 -10.55 4.92
N LEU A 39 7.64 -10.49 6.25
CA LEU A 39 7.59 -9.18 6.92
C LEU A 39 8.82 -8.34 6.66
N GLU A 40 10.01 -8.95 6.67
CA GLU A 40 11.24 -8.22 6.38
C GLU A 40 11.24 -7.67 4.95
N MET A 41 10.73 -8.46 4.01
CA MET A 41 10.60 -8.05 2.62
C MET A 41 9.63 -6.88 2.48
N ILE A 42 8.50 -6.93 3.18
CA ILE A 42 7.52 -5.85 3.19
C ILE A 42 8.13 -4.57 3.77
N ASN A 43 8.83 -4.70 4.90
CA ASN A 43 9.49 -3.56 5.53
C ASN A 43 10.57 -2.95 4.63
N THR A 44 11.30 -3.77 3.90
CA THR A 44 12.27 -3.30 2.92
C THR A 44 11.59 -2.52 1.82
N GLY A 45 10.44 -3.02 1.33
CA GLY A 45 9.64 -2.33 0.32
C GLY A 45 9.17 -0.97 0.81
N VAL A 46 8.68 -0.90 2.05
CA VAL A 46 8.24 0.37 2.64
C VAL A 46 9.41 1.37 2.71
N LYS A 47 10.57 0.92 3.18
CA LYS A 47 11.75 1.79 3.24
C LYS A 47 12.18 2.29 1.87
N ASN A 48 12.13 1.43 0.88
CA ASN A 48 12.50 1.83 -0.48
C ASN A 48 11.53 2.86 -1.04
N LEU A 49 10.24 2.72 -0.75
CA LEU A 49 9.24 3.70 -1.18
C LEU A 49 9.42 5.03 -0.45
N GLU A 50 9.74 4.98 0.85
CA GLU A 50 10.04 6.19 1.60
C GLU A 50 11.23 6.93 1.00
N LYS A 51 12.26 6.18 0.59
CA LYS A 51 13.43 6.76 -0.04
C LYS A 51 13.09 7.39 -1.39
N ALA A 52 12.26 6.72 -2.17
CA ALA A 52 11.80 7.26 -3.45
C ALA A 52 11.05 8.58 -3.24
N LEU A 53 10.24 8.66 -2.18
CA LEU A 53 9.48 9.87 -1.87
C LEU A 53 10.34 10.99 -1.30
N GLU A 54 11.49 10.66 -0.70
CA GLU A 54 12.47 11.67 -0.32
C GLU A 54 13.09 12.31 -1.55
N ILE A 55 13.37 11.50 -2.57
CA ILE A 55 13.96 11.97 -3.83
C ILE A 55 12.92 12.75 -4.65
N ASP A 56 11.69 12.24 -4.70
CA ASP A 56 10.61 12.88 -5.45
C ASP A 56 9.35 12.92 -4.57
N PRO A 57 9.13 14.03 -3.84
CA PRO A 57 7.96 14.16 -2.95
C PRO A 57 6.62 14.12 -3.67
N GLU A 58 6.61 14.22 -4.99
CA GLU A 58 5.37 14.15 -5.79
C GLU A 58 5.24 12.84 -6.56
N TYR A 59 5.98 11.83 -6.16
CA TYR A 59 5.92 10.53 -6.81
C TYR A 59 4.64 9.80 -6.36
N ASP A 60 3.54 10.06 -7.04
CA ASP A 60 2.23 9.55 -6.65
C ASP A 60 2.11 8.03 -6.73
N ASP A 61 2.80 7.39 -7.67
CA ASP A 61 2.78 5.92 -7.74
C ASP A 61 3.41 5.31 -6.48
N ALA A 62 4.51 5.91 -5.97
CA ALA A 62 5.11 5.44 -4.73
C ALA A 62 4.16 5.60 -3.54
N MET A 63 3.40 6.70 -3.51
CA MET A 63 2.39 6.90 -2.47
C MET A 63 1.30 5.82 -2.54
N ALA A 64 0.87 5.46 -3.75
CA ALA A 64 -0.13 4.43 -3.94
C ALA A 64 0.38 3.06 -3.48
N TYR A 65 1.65 2.74 -3.76
CA TYR A 65 2.24 1.50 -3.28
C TYR A 65 2.44 1.50 -1.77
N MET A 66 2.75 2.66 -1.15
CA MET A 66 2.79 2.76 0.30
C MET A 66 1.45 2.39 0.92
N ASN A 67 0.35 2.89 0.34
CA ASN A 67 -0.98 2.52 0.77
C ASN A 67 -1.18 0.99 0.73
N LEU A 68 -0.80 0.37 -0.38
CA LEU A 68 -0.99 -1.08 -0.54
C LEU A 68 -0.15 -1.88 0.45
N LEU A 69 1.15 -1.58 0.56
CA LEU A 69 2.04 -2.34 1.44
C LEU A 69 1.70 -2.17 2.91
N LEU A 70 1.35 -0.95 3.33
CA LEU A 70 0.98 -0.71 4.73
C LEU A 70 -0.33 -1.43 5.09
N ARG A 71 -1.29 -1.42 4.17
CA ARG A 71 -2.56 -2.09 4.38
C ARG A 71 -2.37 -3.61 4.45
N GLU A 72 -1.48 -4.14 3.64
CA GLU A 72 -1.17 -5.57 3.65
C GLU A 72 -0.35 -5.95 4.89
N ARG A 73 0.58 -5.08 5.32
CA ARG A 73 1.34 -5.31 6.56
C ARG A 73 0.41 -5.33 7.77
N ALA A 74 -0.65 -4.53 7.74
CA ALA A 74 -1.64 -4.52 8.82
C ALA A 74 -2.25 -5.90 9.03
N ASP A 75 -2.43 -6.68 7.96
CA ASP A 75 -2.99 -8.03 8.05
C ASP A 75 -2.12 -8.99 8.86
N LEU A 76 -0.84 -8.66 9.01
CA LEU A 76 0.11 -9.48 9.79
C LEU A 76 0.26 -8.98 11.23
N ALA A 77 -0.40 -7.88 11.59
CA ALA A 77 -0.30 -7.32 12.93
C ALA A 77 -0.94 -8.23 13.96
N GLU A 78 -0.27 -8.39 15.09
CA GLU A 78 -0.78 -9.21 16.20
C GLU A 78 -1.58 -8.38 17.20
N GLU A 79 -1.37 -7.07 17.21
CA GLU A 79 -2.06 -6.16 18.11
C GLU A 79 -2.94 -5.19 17.33
N THR A 80 -4.10 -4.90 17.92
CA THR A 80 -5.06 -3.98 17.31
C THR A 80 -4.45 -2.60 17.04
N ALA A 81 -3.64 -2.10 17.97
CA ALA A 81 -3.02 -0.79 17.82
C ALA A 81 -2.08 -0.75 16.60
N ALA A 82 -1.29 -1.81 16.39
CA ALA A 82 -0.40 -1.89 15.24
C ALA A 82 -1.19 -1.97 13.94
N TYR A 83 -2.26 -2.75 13.93
CA TYR A 83 -3.15 -2.85 12.79
C TYR A 83 -3.73 -1.48 12.42
N GLN A 84 -4.29 -0.79 13.41
CA GLN A 84 -4.92 0.51 13.19
C GLN A 84 -3.92 1.56 12.72
N ALA A 85 -2.70 1.54 13.26
CA ALA A 85 -1.66 2.48 12.86
C ALA A 85 -1.30 2.31 11.37
N ASP A 86 -1.17 1.08 10.91
CA ASP A 86 -0.84 0.83 9.51
C ASP A 86 -2.02 1.18 8.58
N ILE A 87 -3.26 0.90 9.00
CA ILE A 87 -4.43 1.26 8.21
C ILE A 87 -4.55 2.78 8.09
N GLU A 88 -4.34 3.50 9.19
CA GLU A 88 -4.40 4.96 9.19
C GLU A 88 -3.32 5.55 8.29
N ALA A 89 -2.10 5.03 8.39
CA ALA A 89 -1.00 5.48 7.52
C ALA A 89 -1.31 5.18 6.06
N ALA A 90 -1.91 4.02 5.77
CA ALA A 90 -2.30 3.65 4.42
C ALA A 90 -3.33 4.61 3.85
N ASP A 91 -4.34 4.96 4.66
CA ASP A 91 -5.39 5.90 4.26
C ASP A 91 -4.79 7.28 3.96
N ASN A 92 -3.85 7.73 4.80
CA ASN A 92 -3.19 9.02 4.61
C ASN A 92 -2.38 9.04 3.30
N TRP A 93 -1.69 7.97 2.98
CA TRP A 93 -0.93 7.88 1.73
C TRP A 93 -1.86 7.84 0.52
N MET A 94 -2.99 7.14 0.61
CA MET A 94 -3.96 7.10 -0.47
C MET A 94 -4.52 8.50 -0.74
N GLN A 95 -4.87 9.23 0.32
CA GLN A 95 -5.38 10.58 0.20
C GLN A 95 -4.35 11.50 -0.46
N LYS A 96 -3.09 11.39 -0.02
CA LYS A 96 -2.02 12.19 -0.57
C LYS A 96 -1.76 11.86 -2.04
N ALA A 97 -1.87 10.58 -2.42
CA ALA A 97 -1.71 10.17 -3.80
C ALA A 97 -2.77 10.81 -4.70
N LEU A 98 -4.02 10.80 -4.24
CA LEU A 98 -5.14 11.39 -4.99
C LEU A 98 -4.96 12.90 -5.15
N GLU A 99 -4.56 13.58 -4.07
CA GLU A 99 -4.31 15.02 -4.11
C GLU A 99 -3.15 15.36 -5.05
N THR A 100 -2.08 14.57 -4.98
CA THR A 100 -0.91 14.80 -5.82
C THR A 100 -1.26 14.60 -7.30
N ARG A 101 -2.03 13.57 -7.62
CA ARG A 101 -2.48 13.33 -9.00
C ARG A 101 -3.33 14.47 -9.52
N LYS A 102 -4.20 15.00 -8.67
CA LYS A 102 -5.03 16.14 -9.02
C LYS A 102 -4.18 17.37 -9.32
N ILE A 103 -3.22 17.67 -8.45
CA ILE A 103 -2.33 18.82 -8.63
C ILE A 103 -1.52 18.68 -9.91
N LYS A 104 -0.99 17.50 -10.19
CA LYS A 104 -0.23 17.26 -11.41
C LYS A 104 -1.08 17.44 -12.67
N ALA A 105 -2.32 16.96 -12.63
CA ALA A 105 -3.25 17.11 -13.73
C ALA A 105 -3.56 18.59 -13.99
N GLU A 106 -3.71 19.38 -12.93
CA GLU A 106 -3.98 20.80 -13.03
C GLU A 106 -2.78 21.58 -13.59
N ARG A 107 -1.56 21.09 -13.32
CA ARG A 107 -0.33 21.73 -13.82
C ARG A 107 -0.13 21.52 -15.32
N GLN A 108 -0.76 20.52 -15.89
CA GLN A 108 -0.54 20.11 -17.27
C GLN A 108 -1.78 20.14 -18.15
N PRO A 109 -2.69 21.11 -17.97
CA PRO A 109 -3.89 21.15 -18.82
C PRO A 109 -3.55 21.42 -20.29
N VAL A 110 -2.49 22.19 -20.54
CA VAL A 110 -2.05 22.54 -21.89
C VAL A 110 -1.46 21.32 -22.58
N ALA A 111 -0.77 20.46 -21.83
CA ALA A 111 -0.20 19.24 -22.40
C ALA A 111 -1.28 18.30 -22.92
N THR A 112 -2.46 18.37 -22.36
CA THR A 112 -3.59 17.55 -22.80
C THR A 112 -4.35 18.20 -23.92
N GLY A 113 -4.25 19.52 -24.07
CA GLY A 113 -4.89 20.27 -25.12
C GLY A 113 -4.04 20.20 -26.37
N ILE A 114 -3.74 20.02 -26.28
CA ILE A 114 -3.62 20.23 -27.18
C ILE A 114 -3.31 20.37 -28.04
N THR A 115 -3.19 20.29 -27.62
CA THR A 115 -3.03 20.47 -28.24
C THR A 115 -3.06 20.87 -29.12
N THR A 116 -3.21 21.00 -28.89
CA THR A 116 -3.37 21.43 -29.55
C THR A 116 -3.29 22.02 -30.37
N GLU A 117 -3.11 22.23 -30.23
CA GLU A 117 -3.21 22.84 -30.82
C GLU A 117 -3.00 23.09 -31.70
N GLU A 118 -2.94 23.04 -31.53
CA GLU A 118 -3.00 23.38 -32.25
C GLU A 118 -3.04 23.35 -32.88
#